data_e89ff74757ee9de405e1b93232e633af
#
_entry.id   e89ff74757ee9de405e1b93232e633af
#
_cell.length_a   1.000
_cell.length_b   1.000
_cell.length_c   1.000
_cell.angle_alpha   90.00
_cell.angle_beta   90.00
_cell.angle_gamma   90.00
#
_symmetry.space_group_name_H-M   'P 1'
#
loop_
_entity.id
_entity.type
_entity.pdbx_description
1 polymer ?
#
loop_
_entity_poly.entity_id
_entity_poly.type
_entity_poly.pdbx_seq_one_letter_code
_entity_poly.pdbx_strand_id
1 'polypeptide(L)'
;MARHSNFFYRSVVFVFGLFLAFPLSSFALYLQLDTIVDVKTNFSSGCASIKDIGNQSERLGIDAVIFGDYARNSIEFGIKPFERIFKKTTNEPSVLENGASGFISEVIDNNRQIKNTLLIPGVETAPFYYWTGSNFDGNLIAHNWDKHLLVIGMHSASEYEQLPLPNSNFSLNYAEPLFNQFIFLIFLCMMSVGAVYKGYARIITVPLMVVFILLTINNHPFRSSPFDAYNGDQGVKPYQNLIDYVNSKGAMVFWNHMEKNSGVRQYGSVNLTTLPYPDDLLKTKNYTGFQVVGNNPIQQAEAGQQWDKVLMEYIQGQRDQPVWGYGSNDYFCEDQDGDKLGSVRTILLAHEKNNNALLDAMKKGRMYAVRQNDENRISLDEFIVEDQKTGQHATLGQELLSTDFPAVKIKLRSVKGGNKTAQIQIIRNGLIAKQETVSLPYELTWRDVGNSKEKKAY
;
A
#
# COMPACT_ATOMS: atom_id res chain seq x y z
N MET A 1 15.25 0.86 -100.10
CA MET A 1 16.27 0.48 -99.15
C MET A 1 15.66 0.60 -97.76
N ALA A 2 15.21 -0.49 -97.15
CA ALA A 2 14.57 -0.55 -95.87
C ALA A 2 15.41 -1.45 -94.96
N ARG A 3 15.76 -0.97 -93.81
CA ARG A 3 16.42 -1.76 -92.79
C ARG A 3 15.42 -1.99 -91.64
N HIS A 4 15.07 -3.24 -91.43
CA HIS A 4 14.33 -3.72 -90.28
C HIS A 4 15.22 -3.66 -89.03
N SER A 5 14.69 -3.13 -87.89
CA SER A 5 15.28 -3.25 -86.60
C SER A 5 14.27 -3.94 -85.65
N ASN A 6 14.62 -5.14 -85.25
CA ASN A 6 13.86 -5.96 -84.28
C ASN A 6 14.05 -5.42 -82.89
N PHE A 7 12.94 -5.06 -82.19
CA PHE A 7 12.90 -4.73 -80.81
C PHE A 7 12.49 -5.98 -80.04
N PHE A 8 13.41 -6.54 -79.25
CA PHE A 8 13.15 -7.60 -78.30
C PHE A 8 12.53 -7.00 -77.03
N TYR A 9 11.28 -7.31 -76.72
CA TYR A 9 10.66 -7.07 -75.44
C TYR A 9 11.14 -8.14 -74.43
N ARG A 10 11.93 -7.75 -73.47
CA ARG A 10 12.20 -8.54 -72.26
C ARG A 10 11.14 -8.24 -71.24
N SER A 11 10.20 -9.17 -70.96
CA SER A 11 9.26 -9.11 -69.89
C SER A 11 10.02 -9.41 -68.59
N VAL A 12 10.14 -8.42 -67.72
CA VAL A 12 10.62 -8.59 -66.31
C VAL A 12 9.42 -8.89 -65.48
N VAL A 13 9.31 -10.16 -65.01
CA VAL A 13 8.31 -10.57 -64.05
C VAL A 13 8.81 -10.18 -62.66
N PHE A 14 8.20 -9.14 -62.07
CA PHE A 14 8.38 -8.82 -60.65
C PHE A 14 7.52 -9.77 -59.81
N VAL A 15 8.17 -10.74 -59.14
CA VAL A 15 7.53 -11.53 -58.09
C VAL A 15 7.54 -10.68 -56.80
N PHE A 16 6.40 -10.06 -56.49
CA PHE A 16 6.16 -9.46 -55.20
C PHE A 16 5.97 -10.59 -54.18
N GLY A 17 7.01 -10.93 -53.44
CA GLY A 17 6.89 -11.77 -52.26
C GLY A 17 6.16 -11.00 -51.16
N LEU A 18 4.87 -11.31 -50.95
CA LEU A 18 4.10 -10.82 -49.82
C LEU A 18 4.63 -11.53 -48.56
N PHE A 19 5.60 -10.92 -47.88
CA PHE A 19 5.94 -11.30 -46.50
C PHE A 19 4.76 -10.87 -45.61
N LEU A 20 3.84 -11.80 -45.36
CA LEU A 20 2.95 -11.71 -44.22
C LEU A 20 3.81 -11.76 -42.96
N ALA A 21 4.21 -10.59 -42.47
CA ALA A 21 4.72 -10.45 -41.11
C ALA A 21 3.56 -10.78 -40.17
N PHE A 22 3.41 -12.04 -39.80
CA PHE A 22 2.70 -12.38 -38.60
C PHE A 22 3.39 -11.61 -37.47
N PRO A 23 2.67 -10.82 -36.65
CA PRO A 23 3.27 -10.31 -35.45
C PRO A 23 3.60 -11.55 -34.61
N LEU A 24 4.87 -11.91 -34.58
CA LEU A 24 5.40 -12.70 -33.47
C LEU A 24 5.05 -11.89 -32.24
N SER A 25 4.01 -12.30 -31.53
CA SER A 25 3.76 -11.84 -30.17
C SER A 25 5.03 -12.18 -29.40
N SER A 26 5.95 -11.20 -29.33
CA SER A 26 7.10 -11.31 -28.45
C SER A 26 6.54 -11.44 -27.06
N PHE A 27 6.62 -12.63 -26.49
CA PHE A 27 6.42 -12.82 -25.08
C PHE A 27 7.31 -11.81 -24.38
N ALA A 28 6.72 -10.80 -23.80
CA ALA A 28 7.49 -9.87 -22.97
C ALA A 28 7.98 -10.69 -21.77
N LEU A 29 9.24 -11.11 -21.83
CA LEU A 29 9.87 -11.88 -20.77
C LEU A 29 9.99 -10.93 -19.59
N TYR A 30 9.20 -11.15 -18.55
CA TYR A 30 9.34 -10.43 -17.29
C TYR A 30 10.54 -10.99 -16.52
N LEU A 31 11.32 -10.07 -15.96
CA LEU A 31 12.28 -10.40 -14.91
C LEU A 31 11.50 -10.63 -13.62
N GLN A 32 11.83 -11.68 -12.90
CA GLN A 32 11.37 -11.91 -11.54
C GLN A 32 12.33 -11.21 -10.58
N LEU A 33 11.90 -10.15 -9.94
CA LEU A 33 12.71 -9.32 -9.05
C LEU A 33 12.32 -9.56 -7.60
N ASP A 34 13.26 -10.07 -6.83
CA ASP A 34 13.11 -10.31 -5.40
C ASP A 34 13.03 -8.98 -4.65
N THR A 35 11.86 -8.64 -4.12
CA THR A 35 11.63 -7.38 -3.42
C THR A 35 11.20 -7.66 -1.98
N ILE A 36 11.81 -6.98 -1.03
CA ILE A 36 11.31 -6.91 0.35
C ILE A 36 10.53 -5.61 0.52
N VAL A 37 9.38 -5.72 1.17
CA VAL A 37 8.45 -4.60 1.36
C VAL A 37 8.20 -4.42 2.85
N ASP A 38 8.05 -3.15 3.26
CA ASP A 38 7.76 -2.75 4.63
C ASP A 38 8.95 -3.00 5.58
N VAL A 39 10.04 -2.32 5.29
CA VAL A 39 11.26 -2.34 6.08
C VAL A 39 11.42 -1.02 6.82
N LYS A 40 11.50 -1.08 8.14
CA LYS A 40 11.74 0.08 9.01
C LYS A 40 13.24 0.35 9.12
N THR A 41 13.58 1.64 9.21
CA THR A 41 14.95 2.11 9.44
C THR A 41 15.02 2.96 10.70
N ASN A 42 16.20 3.48 11.00
CA ASN A 42 16.41 4.42 12.10
C ASN A 42 15.75 5.79 11.90
N PHE A 43 15.07 6.02 10.76
CA PHE A 43 14.14 7.16 10.60
C PHE A 43 12.86 6.99 11.42
N SER A 44 12.51 5.76 11.78
CA SER A 44 11.39 5.48 12.69
C SER A 44 11.80 4.49 13.79
N SER A 45 11.26 3.29 13.77
CA SER A 45 11.44 2.30 14.82
C SER A 45 12.44 1.18 14.50
N GLY A 46 13.07 1.23 13.31
CA GLY A 46 14.09 0.26 12.92
C GLY A 46 15.45 0.57 13.55
N CYS A 47 16.31 -0.45 13.62
CA CYS A 47 17.63 -0.36 14.25
C CYS A 47 18.74 0.04 13.27
N ALA A 48 18.55 -0.21 11.99
CA ALA A 48 19.58 -0.04 10.97
C ALA A 48 19.35 1.21 10.10
N SER A 49 20.42 1.77 9.56
CA SER A 49 20.31 2.86 8.60
C SER A 49 19.82 2.35 7.22
N ILE A 50 19.31 3.26 6.38
CA ILE A 50 18.99 2.98 4.98
C ILE A 50 20.17 2.32 4.25
N LYS A 51 21.40 2.81 4.51
CA LYS A 51 22.62 2.26 3.94
C LYS A 51 22.90 0.84 4.37
N ASP A 52 22.74 0.53 5.66
CA ASP A 52 23.00 -0.80 6.21
C ASP A 52 22.00 -1.81 5.68
N ILE A 53 20.72 -1.46 5.65
CA ILE A 53 19.65 -2.27 5.03
C ILE A 53 19.96 -2.54 3.55
N GLY A 54 20.33 -1.52 2.79
CA GLY A 54 20.68 -1.67 1.38
C GLY A 54 21.87 -2.61 1.16
N ASN A 55 22.95 -2.45 1.93
CA ASN A 55 24.13 -3.31 1.86
C ASN A 55 23.81 -4.76 2.29
N GLN A 56 22.98 -4.94 3.31
CA GLN A 56 22.57 -6.28 3.74
C GLN A 56 21.69 -6.94 2.68
N SER A 57 20.77 -6.20 2.08
CA SER A 57 19.90 -6.67 1.01
C SER A 57 20.68 -7.07 -0.24
N GLU A 58 21.71 -6.30 -0.62
CA GLU A 58 22.60 -6.65 -1.73
C GLU A 58 23.34 -7.98 -1.45
N ARG A 59 23.84 -8.20 -0.23
CA ARG A 59 24.47 -9.47 0.16
C ARG A 59 23.50 -10.67 0.13
N LEU A 60 22.20 -10.42 0.41
CA LEU A 60 21.15 -11.43 0.37
C LEU A 60 20.60 -11.68 -1.04
N GLY A 61 21.14 -10.99 -2.07
CA GLY A 61 20.67 -11.09 -3.44
C GLY A 61 19.25 -10.57 -3.64
N ILE A 62 18.86 -9.54 -2.87
CA ILE A 62 17.55 -8.87 -2.96
C ILE A 62 17.65 -7.76 -4.00
N ASP A 63 16.71 -7.76 -4.95
CA ASP A 63 16.70 -6.81 -6.06
C ASP A 63 16.18 -5.43 -5.69
N ALA A 64 15.25 -5.36 -4.74
CA ALA A 64 14.72 -4.09 -4.27
C ALA A 64 14.28 -4.13 -2.80
N VAL A 65 14.35 -2.96 -2.14
CA VAL A 65 13.81 -2.70 -0.81
C VAL A 65 12.81 -1.58 -0.92
N ILE A 66 11.59 -1.80 -0.46
CA ILE A 66 10.57 -0.78 -0.27
C ILE A 66 10.48 -0.50 1.23
N PHE A 67 10.85 0.72 1.62
CA PHE A 67 10.78 1.11 3.02
C PHE A 67 9.33 1.30 3.47
N GLY A 68 9.08 1.13 4.75
CA GLY A 68 7.81 1.32 5.41
C GLY A 68 7.98 2.03 6.76
N ASP A 69 8.93 2.97 6.84
CA ASP A 69 9.14 3.78 8.04
C ASP A 69 7.84 4.47 8.45
N TYR A 70 7.57 4.59 9.75
CA TYR A 70 6.38 5.29 10.20
C TYR A 70 6.39 6.74 9.72
N ALA A 71 5.34 7.14 8.99
CA ALA A 71 5.17 8.55 8.58
C ALA A 71 5.03 9.43 9.81
N ARG A 72 4.21 9.01 10.78
CA ARG A 72 4.00 9.65 12.06
C ARG A 72 3.99 8.58 13.17
N ASN A 73 4.73 8.82 14.23
CA ASN A 73 4.75 7.98 15.42
C ASN A 73 4.63 8.84 16.68
N SER A 74 3.57 9.66 16.75
CA SER A 74 3.29 10.56 17.86
C SER A 74 1.84 10.45 18.28
N ILE A 75 1.60 10.45 19.60
CA ILE A 75 0.27 10.43 20.20
C ILE A 75 0.07 11.67 21.05
N GLU A 76 -1.10 12.30 20.91
CA GLU A 76 -1.45 13.51 21.61
C GLU A 76 -2.74 13.31 22.40
N PHE A 77 -2.73 13.72 23.66
CA PHE A 77 -3.92 13.81 24.49
C PHE A 77 -4.03 15.18 25.11
N GLY A 78 -5.16 15.84 24.92
CA GLY A 78 -5.46 17.16 25.46
C GLY A 78 -6.73 17.20 26.30
N ILE A 79 -6.90 18.29 27.03
CA ILE A 79 -8.01 18.52 27.98
C ILE A 79 -9.08 19.38 27.32
N LYS A 80 -10.31 18.84 27.20
CA LYS A 80 -11.47 19.59 26.67
C LYS A 80 -11.79 20.78 27.57
N PRO A 81 -12.20 21.94 26.98
CA PRO A 81 -12.45 22.20 25.56
C PRO A 81 -11.24 22.77 24.80
N PHE A 82 -10.05 22.66 25.32
CA PHE A 82 -8.80 23.25 24.79
C PHE A 82 -7.78 22.16 24.45
N GLU A 83 -8.24 21.04 23.92
CA GLU A 83 -7.47 19.81 23.72
C GLU A 83 -6.27 19.93 22.77
N ARG A 84 -6.22 21.01 21.96
CA ARG A 84 -5.08 21.28 21.07
C ARG A 84 -4.10 22.28 21.65
N ILE A 85 -4.48 23.02 22.69
CA ILE A 85 -3.64 23.97 23.40
C ILE A 85 -3.02 23.30 24.63
N PHE A 86 -3.88 22.71 25.47
CA PHE A 86 -3.44 22.04 26.71
C PHE A 86 -3.38 20.52 26.47
N LYS A 87 -2.31 20.10 25.81
CA LYS A 87 -2.10 18.71 25.43
C LYS A 87 -0.74 18.19 25.92
N LYS A 88 -0.68 16.90 26.14
CA LYS A 88 0.55 16.13 26.28
C LYS A 88 0.79 15.37 24.98
N THR A 89 1.98 15.49 24.41
CA THR A 89 2.42 14.77 23.24
C THR A 89 3.53 13.81 23.63
N THR A 90 3.47 12.59 23.15
CA THR A 90 4.57 11.63 23.18
C THR A 90 5.01 11.41 21.75
N ASN A 91 6.24 11.78 21.44
CA ASN A 91 6.83 11.64 20.10
C ASN A 91 7.81 10.48 20.12
N GLU A 92 7.75 9.67 19.06
CA GLU A 92 8.74 8.67 18.68
C GLU A 92 9.32 9.05 17.31
N PRO A 93 10.52 8.60 16.97
CA PRO A 93 11.10 8.85 15.65
C PRO A 93 10.14 8.46 14.52
N SER A 94 10.03 9.34 13.53
CA SER A 94 9.21 9.12 12.33
C SER A 94 9.71 9.96 11.16
N VAL A 95 9.28 9.63 9.95
CA VAL A 95 9.71 10.37 8.74
C VAL A 95 9.33 11.84 8.81
N LEU A 96 8.14 12.16 9.34
CA LEU A 96 7.70 13.57 9.46
C LEU A 96 8.39 14.30 10.59
N GLU A 97 8.76 13.63 11.70
CA GLU A 97 9.50 14.24 12.80
C GLU A 97 10.95 14.53 12.39
N ASN A 98 11.60 13.58 11.71
CA ASN A 98 12.99 13.68 11.27
C ASN A 98 13.15 14.45 9.94
N GLY A 99 12.04 14.77 9.26
CA GLY A 99 12.00 15.50 8.00
C GLY A 99 11.95 14.59 6.77
N ALA A 100 10.82 14.61 6.06
CA ALA A 100 10.59 13.80 4.85
C ALA A 100 11.63 14.07 3.74
N SER A 101 12.12 15.31 3.64
CA SER A 101 13.17 15.67 2.68
C SER A 101 14.49 14.95 2.96
N GLY A 102 14.88 14.83 4.23
CA GLY A 102 16.07 14.09 4.66
C GLY A 102 15.95 12.61 4.31
N PHE A 103 14.81 11.98 4.63
CA PHE A 103 14.53 10.59 4.31
C PHE A 103 14.67 10.29 2.80
N ILE A 104 13.99 11.06 1.96
CA ILE A 104 14.03 10.88 0.51
C ILE A 104 15.44 11.11 -0.04
N SER A 105 16.15 12.14 0.44
CA SER A 105 17.51 12.42 0.00
C SER A 105 18.45 11.29 0.35
N GLU A 106 18.33 10.69 1.53
CA GLU A 106 19.16 9.56 1.95
C GLU A 106 18.88 8.31 1.12
N VAL A 107 17.61 8.04 0.79
CA VAL A 107 17.26 6.94 -0.15
C VAL A 107 17.90 7.15 -1.51
N ILE A 108 17.81 8.38 -2.08
CA ILE A 108 18.38 8.72 -3.39
C ILE A 108 19.91 8.58 -3.37
N ASP A 109 20.57 9.09 -2.35
CA ASP A 109 22.03 9.09 -2.25
C ASP A 109 22.58 7.67 -2.06
N ASN A 110 21.89 6.81 -1.32
CA ASN A 110 22.26 5.41 -1.18
C ASN A 110 21.99 4.61 -2.46
N ASN A 111 20.95 4.91 -3.24
CA ASN A 111 20.74 4.32 -4.57
C ASN A 111 21.88 4.59 -5.56
N ARG A 112 22.65 5.69 -5.38
CA ARG A 112 23.84 5.98 -6.20
C ARG A 112 25.04 5.13 -5.81
N GLN A 113 25.10 4.65 -4.57
CA GLN A 113 26.22 3.90 -4.01
C GLN A 113 26.01 2.39 -4.10
N ILE A 114 24.81 1.91 -3.86
CA ILE A 114 24.41 0.48 -3.89
C ILE A 114 24.01 0.15 -5.32
N LYS A 115 24.64 -0.87 -5.91
CA LYS A 115 24.55 -1.12 -7.36
C LYS A 115 23.49 -2.15 -7.74
N ASN A 116 23.31 -3.16 -6.89
CA ASN A 116 22.51 -4.33 -7.25
C ASN A 116 21.17 -4.41 -6.51
N THR A 117 20.89 -3.49 -5.60
CA THR A 117 19.62 -3.39 -4.89
C THR A 117 19.04 -1.99 -5.05
N LEU A 118 17.80 -1.90 -5.53
CA LEU A 118 17.06 -0.64 -5.63
C LEU A 118 16.43 -0.30 -4.28
N LEU A 119 16.55 0.95 -3.85
CA LEU A 119 15.92 1.46 -2.63
C LEU A 119 14.76 2.36 -3.02
N ILE A 120 13.56 2.06 -2.51
CA ILE A 120 12.32 2.75 -2.86
C ILE A 120 11.71 3.34 -1.59
N PRO A 121 11.47 4.66 -1.52
CA PRO A 121 10.84 5.26 -0.37
C PRO A 121 9.36 4.86 -0.29
N GLY A 122 8.92 4.53 0.90
CA GLY A 122 7.55 4.30 1.29
C GLY A 122 7.39 4.61 2.77
N VAL A 123 6.17 4.78 3.23
CA VAL A 123 5.87 5.03 4.64
C VAL A 123 4.65 4.25 5.08
N GLU A 124 4.69 3.76 6.30
CA GLU A 124 3.54 3.17 6.97
C GLU A 124 2.89 4.20 7.89
N THR A 125 1.58 4.21 8.00
CA THR A 125 0.87 5.14 8.86
C THR A 125 -0.50 4.64 9.29
N ALA A 126 -0.86 4.97 10.56
CA ALA A 126 -2.24 4.97 11.02
C ALA A 126 -2.82 6.38 10.83
N PRO A 127 -3.73 6.60 9.85
CA PRO A 127 -4.27 7.93 9.57
C PRO A 127 -5.20 8.45 10.65
N PHE A 128 -5.61 7.61 11.58
CA PHE A 128 -6.58 7.98 12.62
C PHE A 128 -6.47 7.08 13.84
N TYR A 129 -6.66 7.68 14.98
CA TYR A 129 -6.96 7.02 16.26
C TYR A 129 -8.00 7.84 17.02
N TYR A 130 -8.68 7.25 17.99
CA TYR A 130 -9.64 7.97 18.83
C TYR A 130 -9.52 7.56 20.29
N TRP A 131 -9.95 8.47 21.16
CA TRP A 131 -9.84 8.33 22.61
C TRP A 131 -11.13 7.83 23.23
N THR A 132 -11.00 6.91 24.20
CA THR A 132 -12.03 6.57 25.20
C THR A 132 -11.45 6.63 26.60
N GLY A 133 -12.34 6.69 27.59
CA GLY A 133 -11.93 6.81 28.98
C GLY A 133 -11.57 8.24 29.39
N SER A 134 -10.93 8.37 30.52
CA SER A 134 -10.57 9.64 31.15
C SER A 134 -9.16 9.57 31.72
N ASN A 135 -8.40 10.66 31.56
CA ASN A 135 -7.09 10.78 32.18
C ASN A 135 -7.19 10.85 33.73
N PHE A 136 -8.32 11.35 34.25
CA PHE A 136 -8.54 11.45 35.70
C PHE A 136 -8.79 10.09 36.36
N ASP A 137 -9.38 9.15 35.61
CA ASP A 137 -9.67 7.80 36.07
C ASP A 137 -8.53 6.80 35.74
N GLY A 138 -7.48 7.25 35.08
CA GLY A 138 -6.34 6.40 34.71
C GLY A 138 -6.68 5.31 33.66
N ASN A 139 -7.82 5.41 32.97
CA ASN A 139 -8.32 4.42 32.01
C ASN A 139 -8.36 4.93 30.57
N LEU A 140 -7.51 5.91 30.24
CA LEU A 140 -7.42 6.49 28.91
C LEU A 140 -6.86 5.49 27.91
N ILE A 141 -7.60 5.28 26.80
CA ILE A 141 -7.23 4.32 25.75
C ILE A 141 -7.33 5.01 24.39
N ALA A 142 -6.26 4.89 23.58
CA ALA A 142 -6.28 5.21 22.17
C ALA A 142 -6.58 3.95 21.36
N HIS A 143 -7.62 4.00 20.57
CA HIS A 143 -8.06 2.93 19.69
C HIS A 143 -7.53 3.11 18.26
N ASN A 144 -7.38 2.00 17.51
CA ASN A 144 -6.94 1.97 16.12
C ASN A 144 -5.49 2.48 15.89
N TRP A 145 -4.65 2.42 16.92
CA TRP A 145 -3.27 2.89 16.84
C TRP A 145 -2.42 2.12 15.81
N ASP A 146 -2.58 0.79 15.76
CA ASP A 146 -1.85 -0.10 14.84
C ASP A 146 -2.68 -0.43 13.57
N LYS A 147 -3.66 0.40 13.22
CA LYS A 147 -4.47 0.21 12.00
C LYS A 147 -3.80 0.91 10.84
N HIS A 148 -2.88 0.19 10.20
CA HIS A 148 -1.90 0.77 9.31
C HIS A 148 -2.26 0.63 7.82
N LEU A 149 -1.79 1.63 7.06
CA LEU A 149 -1.71 1.62 5.60
C LEU A 149 -0.27 1.92 5.18
N LEU A 150 0.23 1.16 4.21
CA LEU A 150 1.53 1.38 3.57
C LEU A 150 1.33 2.23 2.32
N VAL A 151 2.04 3.35 2.22
CA VAL A 151 2.01 4.31 1.12
C VAL A 151 3.31 4.23 0.34
N ILE A 152 3.23 4.01 -0.98
CA ILE A 152 4.39 3.81 -1.86
C ILE A 152 4.23 4.65 -3.13
N GLY A 153 5.33 5.24 -3.61
CA GLY A 153 5.35 5.92 -4.90
C GLY A 153 4.99 7.40 -4.86
N MET A 154 5.09 8.04 -3.67
CA MET A 154 5.07 9.50 -3.57
C MET A 154 6.30 10.11 -4.24
N HIS A 155 6.14 11.25 -4.91
CA HIS A 155 7.17 11.85 -5.74
C HIS A 155 8.03 12.91 -5.01
N SER A 156 7.54 13.46 -3.91
CA SER A 156 8.20 14.56 -3.21
C SER A 156 8.00 14.53 -1.71
N ALA A 157 8.90 15.16 -0.97
CA ALA A 157 8.80 15.35 0.48
C ALA A 157 7.49 16.06 0.88
N SER A 158 7.10 17.07 0.10
CA SER A 158 5.85 17.83 0.34
C SER A 158 4.60 16.93 0.28
N GLU A 159 4.59 15.88 -0.55
CA GLU A 159 3.47 14.94 -0.59
C GLU A 159 3.38 14.09 0.68
N TYR A 160 4.52 13.69 1.27
CA TYR A 160 4.55 13.02 2.57
C TYR A 160 4.12 13.95 3.71
N GLU A 161 4.58 15.22 3.69
CA GLU A 161 4.26 16.22 4.70
C GLU A 161 2.77 16.59 4.73
N GLN A 162 2.08 16.47 3.58
CA GLN A 162 0.65 16.75 3.42
C GLN A 162 -0.24 15.53 3.57
N LEU A 163 0.28 14.38 3.96
CA LEU A 163 -0.55 13.22 4.30
C LEU A 163 -1.64 13.62 5.32
N PRO A 164 -2.89 13.19 5.14
CA PRO A 164 -4.01 13.55 6.01
C PRO A 164 -3.96 12.84 7.36
N LEU A 165 -2.91 13.13 8.13
CA LEU A 165 -2.65 12.57 9.44
C LEU A 165 -2.97 13.59 10.53
N PRO A 166 -3.41 13.18 11.73
CA PRO A 166 -3.52 14.07 12.87
C PRO A 166 -2.13 14.44 13.36
N ASN A 167 -1.58 15.50 12.80
CA ASN A 167 -0.29 16.09 13.18
C ASN A 167 -0.44 17.60 13.41
N SER A 168 0.62 18.24 13.85
CA SER A 168 0.63 19.68 14.11
C SER A 168 0.90 20.54 12.87
N ASN A 169 1.01 19.94 11.68
CA ASN A 169 1.33 20.67 10.46
C ASN A 169 0.13 21.50 9.99
N PHE A 170 0.43 22.71 9.55
CA PHE A 170 -0.53 23.62 8.96
C PHE A 170 -0.93 23.16 7.56
N SER A 171 -2.25 23.04 7.30
CA SER A 171 -2.78 22.67 5.99
C SER A 171 -4.01 23.50 5.65
N LEU A 172 -4.15 23.88 4.39
CA LEU A 172 -5.34 24.53 3.84
C LEU A 172 -6.34 23.52 3.26
N ASN A 173 -5.95 22.26 3.09
CA ASN A 173 -6.73 21.24 2.37
C ASN A 173 -8.09 20.95 2.98
N TYR A 174 -8.24 21.18 4.30
CA TYR A 174 -9.45 20.85 5.05
C TYR A 174 -10.07 22.08 5.75
N ALA A 175 -9.69 23.29 5.33
CA ALA A 175 -10.11 24.52 6.00
C ALA A 175 -11.60 24.84 5.75
N GLU A 176 -12.12 24.56 4.56
CA GLU A 176 -13.46 24.97 4.12
C GLU A 176 -14.59 24.50 5.06
N PRO A 177 -14.71 23.23 5.47
CA PRO A 177 -15.79 22.79 6.34
C PRO A 177 -15.80 23.43 7.72
N LEU A 178 -14.64 23.88 8.20
CA LEU A 178 -14.47 24.45 9.55
C LEU A 178 -14.50 25.99 9.56
N PHE A 179 -14.49 26.61 8.39
CA PHE A 179 -14.28 28.05 8.26
C PHE A 179 -15.43 28.87 8.86
N ASN A 180 -16.67 28.43 8.68
CA ASN A 180 -17.83 29.13 9.24
C ASN A 180 -17.81 29.16 10.77
N GLN A 181 -17.46 28.05 11.41
CA GLN A 181 -17.31 27.99 12.87
C GLN A 181 -16.17 28.88 13.35
N PHE A 182 -15.07 28.91 12.63
CA PHE A 182 -13.92 29.76 12.94
C PHE A 182 -14.25 31.24 12.83
N ILE A 183 -14.93 31.67 11.76
CA ILE A 183 -15.42 33.07 11.61
C ILE A 183 -16.34 33.45 12.75
N PHE A 184 -17.26 32.57 13.15
CA PHE A 184 -18.15 32.82 14.29
C PHE A 184 -17.36 33.03 15.59
N LEU A 185 -16.32 32.21 15.86
CA LEU A 185 -15.47 32.38 17.02
C LEU A 185 -14.68 33.69 16.95
N ILE A 186 -14.14 34.07 15.80
CA ILE A 186 -13.51 35.38 15.59
C ILE A 186 -14.50 36.54 15.90
N PHE A 187 -15.73 36.43 15.44
CA PHE A 187 -16.75 37.42 15.72
C PHE A 187 -17.02 37.55 17.23
N LEU A 188 -17.18 36.45 17.96
CA LEU A 188 -17.31 36.46 19.42
C LEU A 188 -16.10 37.05 20.12
N CYS A 189 -14.89 36.75 19.62
CA CYS A 189 -13.65 37.32 20.11
C CYS A 189 -13.65 38.86 19.93
N MET A 190 -13.96 39.37 18.76
CA MET A 190 -14.04 40.81 18.49
C MET A 190 -15.09 41.52 19.35
N MET A 191 -16.25 40.88 19.55
CA MET A 191 -17.30 41.43 20.44
C MET A 191 -16.80 41.53 21.88
N SER A 192 -16.12 40.53 22.38
CA SER A 192 -15.57 40.53 23.75
C SER A 192 -14.46 41.58 23.94
N VAL A 193 -13.58 41.75 22.94
CA VAL A 193 -12.55 42.80 22.91
C VAL A 193 -13.21 44.20 22.94
N GLY A 194 -14.24 44.39 22.13
CA GLY A 194 -14.99 45.65 22.10
C GLY A 194 -15.69 45.97 23.43
N ALA A 195 -16.23 44.95 24.12
CA ALA A 195 -16.82 45.10 25.45
C ALA A 195 -15.80 45.50 26.52
N VAL A 196 -14.60 44.86 26.50
CA VAL A 196 -13.49 45.25 27.39
C VAL A 196 -13.02 46.66 27.12
N TYR A 197 -12.87 47.04 25.85
CA TYR A 197 -12.48 48.41 25.45
C TYR A 197 -13.46 49.47 25.95
N LYS A 198 -14.78 49.22 25.83
CA LYS A 198 -15.81 50.10 26.34
C LYS A 198 -15.95 50.09 27.87
N GLY A 199 -15.22 49.26 28.58
CA GLY A 199 -15.20 49.19 30.04
C GLY A 199 -16.42 48.47 30.66
N TYR A 200 -17.20 47.70 29.87
CA TYR A 200 -18.32 46.94 30.40
C TYR A 200 -17.83 45.80 31.35
N ALA A 201 -18.37 45.78 32.57
CA ALA A 201 -18.19 44.73 33.57
C ALA A 201 -16.88 43.92 33.40
N ARG A 202 -15.73 44.56 33.50
CA ARG A 202 -14.40 44.00 33.16
C ARG A 202 -14.12 42.68 33.87
N ILE A 203 -14.66 42.47 35.06
CA ILE A 203 -14.53 41.22 35.83
C ILE A 203 -15.13 40.00 35.07
N ILE A 204 -16.08 40.24 34.14
CA ILE A 204 -16.74 39.19 33.34
C ILE A 204 -16.17 39.20 31.90
N THR A 205 -16.04 40.40 31.31
CA THR A 205 -15.67 40.51 29.88
C THR A 205 -14.23 40.13 29.61
N VAL A 206 -13.29 40.32 30.55
CA VAL A 206 -11.89 39.90 30.40
C VAL A 206 -11.77 38.40 30.39
N PRO A 207 -12.32 37.61 31.35
CA PRO A 207 -12.31 36.16 31.27
C PRO A 207 -12.96 35.59 30.00
N LEU A 208 -14.11 36.13 29.59
CA LEU A 208 -14.78 35.74 28.34
C LEU A 208 -13.91 35.99 27.10
N MET A 209 -13.25 37.14 27.04
CA MET A 209 -12.32 37.45 25.95
C MET A 209 -11.20 36.40 25.89
N VAL A 210 -10.59 36.05 27.02
CA VAL A 210 -9.53 35.03 27.08
C VAL A 210 -10.07 33.68 26.60
N VAL A 211 -11.25 33.26 27.07
CA VAL A 211 -11.89 32.00 26.62
C VAL A 211 -12.14 32.00 25.13
N PHE A 212 -12.68 33.06 24.55
CA PHE A 212 -12.92 33.09 23.10
C PHE A 212 -11.65 33.14 22.27
N ILE A 213 -10.61 33.82 22.74
CA ILE A 213 -9.28 33.76 22.11
C ILE A 213 -8.75 32.33 22.10
N LEU A 214 -8.78 31.65 23.25
CA LEU A 214 -8.32 30.27 23.36
C LEU A 214 -9.16 29.32 22.50
N LEU A 215 -10.50 29.46 22.47
CA LEU A 215 -11.37 28.67 21.59
C LEU A 215 -11.08 28.92 20.11
N THR A 216 -10.78 30.16 19.71
CA THR A 216 -10.42 30.51 18.33
C THR A 216 -9.11 29.84 17.93
N ILE A 217 -8.10 29.86 18.80
CA ILE A 217 -6.82 29.19 18.58
C ILE A 217 -7.03 27.66 18.54
N ASN A 218 -7.79 27.10 19.49
CA ASN A 218 -8.06 25.66 19.56
C ASN A 218 -8.81 25.12 18.35
N ASN A 219 -9.73 25.90 17.79
CA ASN A 219 -10.60 25.50 16.69
C ASN A 219 -10.23 26.12 15.35
N HIS A 220 -8.96 26.47 15.14
CA HIS A 220 -8.52 26.96 13.84
C HIS A 220 -8.74 25.90 12.73
N PRO A 221 -9.10 26.32 11.50
CA PRO A 221 -9.46 25.38 10.43
C PRO A 221 -8.27 24.76 9.70
N PHE A 222 -7.07 25.26 9.96
CA PHE A 222 -5.85 24.90 9.20
C PHE A 222 -5.21 23.62 9.76
N ARG A 223 -5.90 22.49 9.60
CA ARG A 223 -5.50 21.18 10.15
C ARG A 223 -5.02 20.26 9.05
N SER A 224 -4.09 19.37 9.38
CA SER A 224 -3.60 18.33 8.48
C SER A 224 -4.61 17.20 8.24
N SER A 225 -5.61 17.05 9.12
CA SER A 225 -6.69 16.06 8.99
C SER A 225 -8.03 16.68 9.35
N PRO A 226 -9.12 16.34 8.63
CA PRO A 226 -10.48 16.78 8.98
C PRO A 226 -11.06 16.00 10.16
N PHE A 227 -10.42 14.91 10.57
CA PHE A 227 -10.91 14.01 11.61
C PHE A 227 -10.33 14.36 12.97
N ASP A 228 -11.16 14.19 14.02
CA ASP A 228 -10.84 14.57 15.38
C ASP A 228 -10.84 13.34 16.28
N ALA A 229 -9.71 13.07 16.92
CA ALA A 229 -9.51 11.93 17.81
C ALA A 229 -10.45 11.95 19.05
N TYR A 230 -11.01 13.11 19.40
CA TYR A 230 -11.91 13.26 20.55
C TYR A 230 -13.40 13.06 20.23
N ASN A 231 -13.74 12.82 18.95
CA ASN A 231 -15.11 12.60 18.51
C ASN A 231 -15.50 11.12 18.41
N GLY A 232 -14.69 10.22 18.99
CA GLY A 232 -14.92 8.77 18.97
C GLY A 232 -14.60 8.13 17.65
N ASP A 233 -15.11 6.91 17.45
CA ASP A 233 -14.89 6.15 16.23
C ASP A 233 -15.58 6.81 15.04
N GLN A 234 -14.82 7.05 13.97
CA GLN A 234 -15.32 7.65 12.72
C GLN A 234 -15.36 6.63 11.57
N GLY A 235 -15.26 5.35 11.92
CA GLY A 235 -15.29 4.24 10.99
C GLY A 235 -14.15 4.28 9.98
N VAL A 236 -14.47 3.99 8.72
CA VAL A 236 -13.46 3.93 7.64
C VAL A 236 -13.17 5.28 6.97
N LYS A 237 -13.92 6.34 7.30
CA LYS A 237 -13.77 7.65 6.63
C LYS A 237 -12.35 8.23 6.67
N PRO A 238 -11.61 8.18 7.80
CA PRO A 238 -10.23 8.69 7.84
C PRO A 238 -9.29 7.89 6.92
N TYR A 239 -9.50 6.59 6.83
CA TYR A 239 -8.70 5.69 5.98
C TYR A 239 -9.02 5.92 4.51
N GLN A 240 -10.31 6.07 4.15
CA GLN A 240 -10.70 6.41 2.79
C GLN A 240 -10.13 7.77 2.35
N ASN A 241 -10.11 8.76 3.25
CA ASN A 241 -9.52 10.07 2.96
C ASN A 241 -8.01 9.97 2.66
N LEU A 242 -7.26 9.11 3.38
CA LEU A 242 -5.87 8.84 3.07
C LEU A 242 -5.73 8.15 1.70
N ILE A 243 -6.55 7.14 1.43
CA ILE A 243 -6.57 6.42 0.14
C ILE A 243 -6.82 7.40 -1.01
N ASP A 244 -7.81 8.28 -0.89
CA ASP A 244 -8.16 9.26 -1.91
C ASP A 244 -7.03 10.28 -2.13
N TYR A 245 -6.40 10.74 -1.05
CA TYR A 245 -5.24 11.62 -1.12
C TYR A 245 -4.08 10.96 -1.88
N VAL A 246 -3.70 9.73 -1.50
CA VAL A 246 -2.60 8.98 -2.12
C VAL A 246 -2.88 8.76 -3.61
N ASN A 247 -4.10 8.36 -3.96
CA ASN A 247 -4.51 8.19 -5.36
C ASN A 247 -4.44 9.49 -6.15
N SER A 248 -4.78 10.63 -5.55
CA SER A 248 -4.69 11.95 -6.21
C SER A 248 -3.24 12.32 -6.60
N LYS A 249 -2.25 11.69 -5.96
CA LYS A 249 -0.82 11.84 -6.27
C LYS A 249 -0.31 10.78 -7.26
N GLY A 250 -1.16 9.86 -7.70
CA GLY A 250 -0.79 8.73 -8.56
C GLY A 250 0.00 7.63 -7.85
N ALA A 251 0.16 7.75 -6.52
CA ALA A 251 0.85 6.80 -5.66
C ALA A 251 -0.05 5.59 -5.31
N MET A 252 0.48 4.64 -4.57
CA MET A 252 -0.17 3.40 -4.18
C MET A 252 -0.38 3.34 -2.68
N VAL A 253 -1.45 2.66 -2.26
CA VAL A 253 -1.75 2.43 -0.85
C VAL A 253 -2.23 1.00 -0.63
N PHE A 254 -1.68 0.38 0.41
CA PHE A 254 -1.94 -1.01 0.78
C PHE A 254 -2.35 -1.11 2.25
N TRP A 255 -3.33 -1.94 2.55
CA TRP A 255 -3.68 -2.28 3.92
C TRP A 255 -2.66 -3.24 4.52
N ASN A 256 -2.22 -2.98 5.77
CA ASN A 256 -1.30 -3.83 6.53
C ASN A 256 -1.98 -4.43 7.76
N HIS A 257 -1.51 -5.58 8.20
CA HIS A 257 -1.77 -6.19 9.52
C HIS A 257 -3.24 -6.25 9.93
N MET A 258 -4.15 -6.52 8.99
CA MET A 258 -5.60 -6.44 9.22
C MET A 258 -6.11 -7.44 10.27
N GLU A 259 -5.36 -8.49 10.53
CA GLU A 259 -5.57 -9.47 11.60
C GLU A 259 -5.02 -9.03 12.97
N LYS A 260 -4.36 -7.86 13.02
CA LYS A 260 -3.73 -7.35 14.25
C LYS A 260 -4.72 -7.26 15.38
N ASN A 261 -4.41 -7.95 16.46
CA ASN A 261 -5.08 -7.84 17.76
C ASN A 261 -4.01 -7.51 18.79
N SER A 262 -3.80 -6.23 19.04
CA SER A 262 -2.73 -5.79 19.94
C SER A 262 -3.09 -5.96 21.42
N GLY A 263 -4.34 -6.36 21.73
CA GLY A 263 -4.82 -6.28 23.10
C GLY A 263 -4.80 -4.84 23.62
N VAL A 264 -4.76 -4.67 24.93
CA VAL A 264 -4.52 -3.37 25.57
C VAL A 264 -3.06 -3.35 26.03
N ARG A 265 -2.24 -2.47 25.45
CA ARG A 265 -0.82 -2.32 25.81
C ARG A 265 -0.52 -0.92 26.32
N GLN A 266 0.34 -0.82 27.32
CA GLN A 266 0.76 0.47 27.86
C GLN A 266 1.79 1.14 26.92
N TYR A 267 1.60 2.44 26.70
CA TYR A 267 2.51 3.29 25.95
C TYR A 267 2.68 4.63 26.69
N GLY A 268 3.79 4.77 27.41
CA GLY A 268 3.99 5.89 28.31
C GLY A 268 2.90 5.96 29.39
N SER A 269 2.12 7.05 29.39
CA SER A 269 1.03 7.27 30.35
C SER A 269 -0.36 6.90 29.85
N VAL A 270 -0.47 6.29 28.66
CA VAL A 270 -1.74 5.94 28.03
C VAL A 270 -1.74 4.46 27.62
N ASN A 271 -2.92 3.92 27.36
CA ASN A 271 -3.08 2.59 26.81
C ASN A 271 -3.41 2.70 25.31
N LEU A 272 -2.90 1.75 24.52
CA LEU A 272 -3.18 1.60 23.11
C LEU A 272 -3.90 0.29 22.86
N THR A 273 -4.82 0.25 21.90
CA THR A 273 -5.46 -0.98 21.43
C THR A 273 -5.83 -0.90 19.97
N THR A 274 -5.76 -2.03 19.29
CA THR A 274 -6.25 -2.22 17.94
C THR A 274 -6.90 -3.58 17.84
N LEU A 275 -8.13 -3.63 17.37
CA LEU A 275 -8.86 -4.86 17.09
C LEU A 275 -8.68 -5.23 15.61
N PRO A 276 -8.82 -6.51 15.23
CA PRO A 276 -8.81 -6.92 13.82
C PRO A 276 -9.84 -6.14 12.99
N TYR A 277 -9.45 -5.78 11.77
CA TYR A 277 -10.26 -4.93 10.88
C TYR A 277 -10.38 -5.45 9.43
N PRO A 278 -10.53 -6.77 9.21
CA PRO A 278 -10.55 -7.36 7.86
C PRO A 278 -11.70 -6.85 6.99
N ASP A 279 -12.82 -6.46 7.58
CA ASP A 279 -13.98 -5.93 6.86
C ASP A 279 -13.77 -4.55 6.25
N ASP A 280 -12.68 -3.87 6.60
CA ASP A 280 -12.35 -2.58 6.01
C ASP A 280 -11.91 -2.69 4.54
N LEU A 281 -11.47 -3.89 4.10
CA LEU A 281 -11.28 -4.20 2.69
C LEU A 281 -12.58 -4.03 1.89
N LEU A 282 -13.72 -4.39 2.46
CA LEU A 282 -15.03 -4.27 1.79
C LEU A 282 -15.58 -2.84 1.88
N LYS A 283 -15.30 -2.14 2.98
CA LYS A 283 -15.86 -0.82 3.28
C LYS A 283 -15.10 0.34 2.61
N THR A 284 -13.84 0.12 2.25
CA THR A 284 -13.00 1.11 1.54
C THR A 284 -12.85 0.76 0.07
N LYS A 285 -12.58 1.75 -0.77
CA LYS A 285 -12.47 1.60 -2.22
C LYS A 285 -11.16 2.20 -2.72
N ASN A 286 -10.72 1.76 -3.91
CA ASN A 286 -9.59 2.35 -4.66
C ASN A 286 -8.22 2.26 -3.96
N TYR A 287 -8.06 1.42 -2.93
CA TYR A 287 -6.74 1.05 -2.45
C TYR A 287 -6.11 0.01 -3.41
N THR A 288 -4.78 0.00 -3.51
CA THR A 288 -4.07 -0.83 -4.49
C THR A 288 -4.09 -2.32 -4.12
N GLY A 289 -3.97 -2.62 -2.83
CA GLY A 289 -3.89 -4.00 -2.37
C GLY A 289 -3.83 -4.11 -0.85
N PHE A 290 -3.48 -5.30 -0.38
CA PHE A 290 -3.28 -5.57 1.04
C PHE A 290 -2.24 -6.68 1.26
N GLN A 291 -1.76 -6.80 2.47
CA GLN A 291 -0.84 -7.86 2.88
C GLN A 291 -1.53 -9.23 2.87
N VAL A 292 -1.00 -10.16 2.07
CA VAL A 292 -1.51 -11.55 1.97
C VAL A 292 -0.53 -12.58 2.54
N VAL A 293 0.75 -12.21 2.70
CA VAL A 293 1.78 -13.01 3.35
C VAL A 293 2.54 -12.14 4.33
N GLY A 294 2.70 -12.62 5.53
CA GLY A 294 3.45 -11.99 6.62
C GLY A 294 3.95 -13.05 7.59
N ASN A 295 4.25 -12.62 8.82
CA ASN A 295 4.72 -13.50 9.88
C ASN A 295 3.63 -14.44 10.39
N ASN A 296 2.39 -13.97 10.42
CA ASN A 296 1.23 -14.72 10.85
C ASN A 296 0.38 -15.15 9.64
N PRO A 297 -0.44 -16.21 9.79
CA PRO A 297 -1.44 -16.56 8.78
C PRO A 297 -2.39 -15.39 8.52
N ILE A 298 -2.64 -15.10 7.25
CA ILE A 298 -3.53 -14.03 6.80
C ILE A 298 -4.85 -14.66 6.34
N GLN A 299 -5.83 -14.70 7.23
CA GLN A 299 -7.14 -15.33 6.97
C GLN A 299 -7.90 -14.66 5.82
N GLN A 300 -7.73 -13.36 5.61
CA GLN A 300 -8.38 -12.61 4.55
C GLN A 300 -8.01 -13.08 3.13
N ALA A 301 -6.88 -13.80 3.01
CA ALA A 301 -6.40 -14.38 1.75
C ALA A 301 -6.87 -15.82 1.53
N GLU A 302 -7.54 -16.45 2.50
CA GLU A 302 -8.09 -17.80 2.36
C GLU A 302 -9.33 -17.82 1.47
N ALA A 303 -9.63 -18.99 0.90
CA ALA A 303 -10.77 -19.18 0.01
C ALA A 303 -12.10 -18.73 0.65
N GLY A 304 -12.86 -17.90 -0.07
CA GLY A 304 -14.16 -17.37 0.35
C GLY A 304 -14.08 -16.19 1.33
N GLN A 305 -12.89 -15.75 1.70
CA GLN A 305 -12.70 -14.63 2.62
C GLN A 305 -12.73 -13.27 1.91
N GLN A 306 -12.27 -12.20 2.59
CA GLN A 306 -12.45 -10.83 2.13
C GLN A 306 -11.81 -10.55 0.77
N TRP A 307 -10.64 -11.17 0.47
CA TRP A 307 -9.99 -10.97 -0.84
C TRP A 307 -10.87 -11.46 -1.99
N ASP A 308 -11.41 -12.65 -1.88
CA ASP A 308 -12.31 -13.17 -2.91
C ASP A 308 -13.56 -12.31 -3.07
N LYS A 309 -14.12 -11.79 -1.97
CA LYS A 309 -15.28 -10.89 -2.00
C LYS A 309 -14.98 -9.61 -2.77
N VAL A 310 -13.83 -8.94 -2.51
CA VAL A 310 -13.45 -7.72 -3.24
C VAL A 310 -13.13 -8.00 -4.71
N LEU A 311 -12.55 -9.16 -5.04
CA LEU A 311 -12.34 -9.58 -6.44
C LEU A 311 -13.67 -9.86 -7.13
N MET A 312 -14.63 -10.47 -6.44
CA MET A 312 -15.99 -10.66 -6.98
C MET A 312 -16.70 -9.32 -7.19
N GLU A 313 -16.58 -8.35 -6.28
CA GLU A 313 -17.10 -6.98 -6.48
C GLU A 313 -16.50 -6.34 -7.76
N TYR A 314 -15.19 -6.55 -7.99
CA TYR A 314 -14.52 -6.04 -9.19
C TYR A 314 -15.06 -6.68 -10.48
N ILE A 315 -15.09 -8.00 -10.58
CA ILE A 315 -15.56 -8.66 -11.80
C ILE A 315 -17.06 -8.45 -12.07
N GLN A 316 -17.83 -8.07 -11.04
CA GLN A 316 -19.23 -7.64 -11.15
C GLN A 316 -19.40 -6.17 -11.50
N GLY A 317 -18.32 -5.40 -11.60
CA GLY A 317 -18.33 -3.96 -11.91
C GLY A 317 -18.74 -3.05 -10.75
N GLN A 318 -18.62 -3.54 -9.52
CA GLN A 318 -18.89 -2.76 -8.28
C GLN A 318 -17.64 -2.06 -7.74
N ARG A 319 -16.47 -2.34 -8.32
CA ARG A 319 -15.18 -1.68 -8.10
C ARG A 319 -14.54 -1.32 -9.43
N ASP A 320 -13.83 -0.20 -9.46
CA ASP A 320 -13.17 0.30 -10.66
C ASP A 320 -11.83 -0.40 -10.93
N GLN A 321 -11.23 -1.00 -9.91
CA GLN A 321 -9.94 -1.69 -10.01
C GLN A 321 -9.89 -2.94 -9.12
N PRO A 322 -9.10 -3.96 -9.52
CA PRO A 322 -8.88 -5.13 -8.70
C PRO A 322 -8.00 -4.80 -7.49
N VAL A 323 -8.02 -5.67 -6.49
CA VAL A 323 -7.23 -5.56 -5.26
C VAL A 323 -6.14 -6.62 -5.27
N TRP A 324 -4.89 -6.20 -5.13
CA TRP A 324 -3.72 -7.06 -5.24
C TRP A 324 -3.19 -7.52 -3.88
N GLY A 325 -2.58 -8.69 -3.86
CA GLY A 325 -1.93 -9.23 -2.66
C GLY A 325 -0.43 -9.06 -2.71
N TYR A 326 0.20 -8.61 -1.62
CA TYR A 326 1.65 -8.53 -1.49
C TYR A 326 2.15 -9.17 -0.19
N GLY A 327 3.46 -9.44 -0.12
CA GLY A 327 4.13 -9.91 1.10
C GLY A 327 4.80 -8.76 1.84
N SER A 328 4.47 -8.58 3.12
CA SER A 328 5.12 -7.62 4.01
C SER A 328 6.14 -8.31 4.90
N ASN A 329 7.38 -7.83 4.91
CA ASN A 329 8.40 -8.32 5.84
C ASN A 329 8.20 -7.75 7.25
N ASP A 330 7.61 -6.55 7.37
CA ASP A 330 7.44 -5.83 8.64
C ASP A 330 8.70 -5.87 9.52
N TYR A 331 9.84 -5.60 8.88
CA TYR A 331 11.16 -5.75 9.50
C TYR A 331 11.54 -4.50 10.28
N PHE A 332 11.90 -4.69 11.54
CA PHE A 332 12.41 -3.64 12.44
C PHE A 332 13.90 -3.80 12.73
N CYS A 333 14.27 -4.92 13.33
CA CYS A 333 15.63 -5.22 13.75
C CYS A 333 15.89 -6.72 13.56
N GLU A 334 17.13 -7.10 13.28
CA GLU A 334 17.49 -8.50 13.19
C GLU A 334 17.25 -9.19 14.54
N ASP A 335 16.64 -10.37 14.50
CA ASP A 335 16.27 -11.20 15.65
C ASP A 335 15.26 -10.57 16.64
N GLN A 336 14.64 -9.41 16.31
CA GLN A 336 13.56 -8.85 17.09
C GLN A 336 12.22 -9.31 16.49
N ASP A 337 11.30 -9.76 17.34
CA ASP A 337 9.95 -10.26 16.96
C ASP A 337 9.94 -11.41 15.93
N GLY A 338 11.10 -12.03 15.69
CA GLY A 338 11.22 -13.29 14.95
C GLY A 338 11.43 -13.14 13.45
N ASP A 339 11.53 -11.93 12.89
CA ASP A 339 11.71 -11.78 11.46
C ASP A 339 13.11 -11.37 11.06
N LYS A 340 13.64 -12.19 10.16
CA LYS A 340 14.88 -11.90 9.45
C LYS A 340 14.58 -11.05 8.21
N LEU A 341 15.52 -10.19 7.87
CA LEU A 341 15.44 -9.42 6.63
C LEU A 341 15.31 -10.36 5.42
N GLY A 342 14.20 -10.24 4.67
CA GLY A 342 13.93 -11.06 3.49
C GLY A 342 13.28 -12.42 3.76
N SER A 343 12.77 -12.69 4.98
CA SER A 343 11.95 -13.87 5.28
C SER A 343 10.64 -13.88 4.52
N VAL A 344 10.08 -12.72 4.25
CA VAL A 344 8.93 -12.52 3.35
C VAL A 344 9.36 -11.66 2.18
N ARG A 345 9.01 -12.08 0.97
CA ARG A 345 9.33 -11.36 -0.27
C ARG A 345 8.09 -11.21 -1.14
N THR A 346 8.03 -10.09 -1.84
CA THR A 346 7.14 -9.87 -2.98
C THR A 346 7.97 -9.97 -4.25
N ILE A 347 7.67 -10.95 -5.09
CA ILE A 347 8.36 -11.13 -6.37
C ILE A 347 7.63 -10.31 -7.41
N LEU A 348 8.29 -9.27 -7.92
CA LEU A 348 7.75 -8.36 -8.92
C LEU A 348 8.12 -8.83 -10.33
N LEU A 349 7.13 -8.89 -11.21
CA LEU A 349 7.32 -9.22 -12.62
C LEU A 349 7.46 -7.92 -13.43
N ALA A 350 8.69 -7.50 -13.66
CA ALA A 350 9.00 -6.25 -14.34
C ALA A 350 9.77 -6.48 -15.64
N HIS A 351 9.66 -5.56 -16.62
CA HIS A 351 10.40 -5.66 -17.89
C HIS A 351 11.88 -5.32 -17.72
N GLU A 352 12.20 -4.51 -16.72
CA GLU A 352 13.56 -4.07 -16.42
C GLU A 352 13.72 -3.78 -14.93
N LYS A 353 14.96 -3.76 -14.45
CA LYS A 353 15.28 -3.49 -13.04
C LYS A 353 15.51 -1.99 -12.83
N ASN A 354 14.42 -1.25 -12.69
CA ASN A 354 14.44 0.16 -12.27
C ASN A 354 13.19 0.51 -11.45
N ASN A 355 13.22 1.64 -10.74
CA ASN A 355 12.15 2.05 -9.83
C ASN A 355 10.79 2.14 -10.54
N ASN A 356 10.73 2.73 -11.72
CA ASN A 356 9.47 2.93 -12.45
C ASN A 356 8.85 1.59 -12.87
N ALA A 357 9.66 0.65 -13.37
CA ALA A 357 9.19 -0.66 -13.78
C ALA A 357 8.71 -1.51 -12.61
N LEU A 358 9.37 -1.40 -11.43
CA LEU A 358 8.95 -2.07 -10.22
C LEU A 358 7.63 -1.50 -9.68
N LEU A 359 7.52 -0.19 -9.61
CA LEU A 359 6.28 0.48 -9.16
C LEU A 359 5.11 0.20 -10.13
N ASP A 360 5.35 0.17 -11.44
CA ASP A 360 4.34 -0.21 -12.43
C ASP A 360 3.92 -1.68 -12.29
N ALA A 361 4.86 -2.59 -12.05
CA ALA A 361 4.55 -3.99 -11.78
C ALA A 361 3.67 -4.15 -10.54
N MET A 362 4.01 -3.46 -9.44
CA MET A 362 3.26 -3.50 -8.20
C MET A 362 1.86 -2.89 -8.37
N LYS A 363 1.74 -1.76 -9.06
CA LYS A 363 0.46 -1.08 -9.34
C LYS A 363 -0.49 -1.95 -10.17
N LYS A 364 0.06 -2.74 -11.08
CA LYS A 364 -0.70 -3.63 -11.97
C LYS A 364 -0.89 -5.05 -11.43
N GLY A 365 -0.45 -5.33 -10.21
CA GLY A 365 -0.56 -6.66 -9.61
C GLY A 365 0.29 -7.74 -10.29
N ARG A 366 1.31 -7.35 -11.06
CA ARG A 366 2.27 -8.29 -11.64
C ARG A 366 3.27 -8.72 -10.58
N MET A 367 2.76 -9.46 -9.60
CA MET A 367 3.54 -9.90 -8.45
C MET A 367 2.93 -11.13 -7.79
N TYR A 368 3.75 -11.81 -7.00
CA TYR A 368 3.30 -12.81 -6.05
C TYR A 368 4.14 -12.74 -4.77
N ALA A 369 3.57 -13.19 -3.67
CA ALA A 369 4.21 -13.15 -2.37
C ALA A 369 4.74 -14.53 -1.97
N VAL A 370 5.91 -14.57 -1.34
CA VAL A 370 6.51 -15.81 -0.81
C VAL A 370 7.01 -15.58 0.61
N ARG A 371 6.75 -16.55 1.47
CA ARG A 371 7.46 -16.70 2.74
C ARG A 371 8.49 -17.79 2.58
N GLN A 372 9.69 -17.53 3.02
CA GLN A 372 10.79 -18.45 2.88
C GLN A 372 11.57 -18.62 4.18
N ASN A 373 12.16 -19.76 4.35
CA ASN A 373 13.26 -19.94 5.27
C ASN A 373 14.48 -20.43 4.46
N ASP A 374 15.64 -20.57 5.12
CA ASP A 374 16.89 -20.93 4.47
C ASP A 374 16.83 -22.26 3.67
N GLU A 375 15.88 -23.13 3.97
CA GLU A 375 15.72 -24.43 3.34
C GLU A 375 14.56 -24.52 2.34
N ASN A 376 13.53 -23.69 2.52
CA ASN A 376 12.25 -23.83 1.80
C ASN A 376 11.90 -22.54 1.06
N ARG A 377 12.33 -22.44 -0.20
CA ARG A 377 11.87 -21.42 -1.12
C ARG A 377 11.27 -22.08 -2.36
N ILE A 378 10.02 -21.74 -2.64
CA ILE A 378 9.32 -22.13 -3.87
C ILE A 378 9.32 -20.94 -4.83
N SER A 379 9.62 -21.19 -6.11
CA SER A 379 9.48 -20.23 -7.20
C SER A 379 8.26 -20.59 -8.02
N LEU A 380 7.47 -19.60 -8.36
CA LEU A 380 6.42 -19.67 -9.37
C LEU A 380 7.02 -19.24 -10.70
N ASP A 381 7.43 -20.23 -11.51
CA ASP A 381 8.09 -19.96 -12.79
C ASP A 381 7.08 -19.59 -13.87
N GLU A 382 5.83 -20.09 -13.77
CA GLU A 382 4.75 -19.77 -14.69
C GLU A 382 3.39 -19.78 -13.96
N PHE A 383 2.58 -18.76 -14.23
CA PHE A 383 1.15 -18.73 -13.97
C PHE A 383 0.47 -18.07 -15.16
N ILE A 384 -0.26 -18.86 -15.94
CA ILE A 384 -0.91 -18.40 -17.16
C ILE A 384 -2.35 -18.92 -17.20
N VAL A 385 -3.28 -18.05 -17.59
CA VAL A 385 -4.64 -18.42 -17.98
C VAL A 385 -4.73 -18.26 -19.50
N GLU A 386 -5.02 -19.34 -20.21
CA GLU A 386 -5.00 -19.40 -21.68
C GLU A 386 -6.35 -19.78 -22.26
N ASP A 387 -6.79 -19.06 -23.28
CA ASP A 387 -7.88 -19.49 -24.17
C ASP A 387 -7.31 -20.51 -25.18
N GLN A 388 -7.64 -21.77 -25.02
CA GLN A 388 -7.10 -22.86 -25.85
C GLN A 388 -7.52 -22.78 -27.32
N LYS A 389 -8.61 -22.05 -27.64
CA LYS A 389 -9.09 -21.91 -29.01
C LYS A 389 -8.31 -20.81 -29.77
N THR A 390 -8.01 -19.73 -29.09
CA THR A 390 -7.34 -18.56 -29.73
C THR A 390 -5.84 -18.51 -29.44
N GLY A 391 -5.35 -19.22 -28.42
CA GLY A 391 -3.97 -19.14 -27.94
C GLY A 391 -3.68 -17.85 -27.17
N GLN A 392 -4.66 -16.96 -26.99
CA GLN A 392 -4.50 -15.77 -26.15
C GLN A 392 -4.35 -16.17 -24.67
N HIS A 393 -3.55 -15.46 -23.95
CA HIS A 393 -3.31 -15.74 -22.55
C HIS A 393 -3.10 -14.48 -21.72
N ALA A 394 -3.28 -14.61 -20.41
CA ALA A 394 -3.00 -13.62 -19.39
C ALA A 394 -2.16 -14.25 -18.28
N THR A 395 -1.31 -13.45 -17.65
CA THR A 395 -0.54 -13.81 -16.47
C THR A 395 -0.95 -12.93 -15.27
N LEU A 396 -0.21 -13.01 -14.17
CA LEU A 396 -0.46 -12.24 -12.95
C LEU A 396 -0.73 -10.76 -13.24
N GLY A 397 -1.78 -10.22 -12.67
CA GLY A 397 -2.19 -8.83 -12.85
C GLY A 397 -2.82 -8.49 -14.20
N GLN A 398 -3.15 -9.47 -15.01
CA GLN A 398 -3.74 -9.28 -16.34
C GLN A 398 -5.13 -9.89 -16.45
N GLU A 399 -5.85 -9.47 -17.48
CA GLU A 399 -7.18 -9.97 -17.83
C GLU A 399 -7.17 -10.65 -19.19
N LEU A 400 -8.01 -11.66 -19.34
CA LEU A 400 -8.21 -12.39 -20.57
C LEU A 400 -9.70 -12.42 -20.97
N LEU A 401 -10.00 -12.05 -22.19
CA LEU A 401 -11.30 -12.34 -22.80
C LEU A 401 -11.22 -13.71 -23.47
N SER A 402 -11.78 -14.72 -22.80
CA SER A 402 -11.78 -16.09 -23.32
C SER A 402 -13.06 -16.40 -24.10
N THR A 403 -12.91 -17.09 -25.21
CA THR A 403 -14.02 -17.56 -26.07
C THR A 403 -14.41 -19.01 -25.79
N ASP A 404 -13.62 -19.72 -24.99
CA ASP A 404 -13.82 -21.11 -24.58
C ASP A 404 -13.47 -21.29 -23.11
N PHE A 405 -13.52 -22.52 -22.60
CA PHE A 405 -13.05 -22.85 -21.26
C PHE A 405 -11.54 -22.58 -21.15
N PRO A 406 -11.12 -21.70 -20.24
CA PRO A 406 -9.72 -21.40 -20.10
C PRO A 406 -8.93 -22.57 -19.48
N ALA A 407 -7.65 -22.67 -19.83
CA ALA A 407 -6.71 -23.54 -19.16
C ALA A 407 -5.78 -22.71 -18.25
N VAL A 408 -5.66 -23.13 -17.00
CA VAL A 408 -4.70 -22.57 -16.03
C VAL A 408 -3.44 -23.42 -16.08
N LYS A 409 -2.30 -22.77 -16.39
CA LYS A 409 -0.97 -23.39 -16.43
C LYS A 409 -0.15 -22.88 -15.27
N ILE A 410 0.47 -23.79 -14.53
CA ILE A 410 1.30 -23.47 -13.36
C ILE A 410 2.60 -24.26 -13.44
N LYS A 411 3.75 -23.58 -13.22
CA LYS A 411 5.04 -24.25 -13.03
C LYS A 411 5.66 -23.79 -11.72
N LEU A 412 6.02 -24.77 -10.91
CA LEU A 412 6.62 -24.57 -9.60
C LEU A 412 7.93 -25.33 -9.48
N ARG A 413 8.90 -24.72 -8.84
CA ARG A 413 10.15 -25.41 -8.48
C ARG A 413 10.64 -25.03 -7.08
N SER A 414 11.43 -25.90 -6.49
CA SER A 414 12.25 -25.56 -5.32
C SER A 414 13.49 -24.79 -5.76
N VAL A 415 13.74 -23.61 -5.20
CA VAL A 415 14.91 -22.78 -5.57
C VAL A 415 16.22 -23.47 -5.20
N LYS A 416 16.27 -24.20 -4.09
CA LYS A 416 17.46 -24.94 -3.65
C LYS A 416 17.53 -26.36 -4.22
N GLY A 417 16.57 -26.76 -5.07
CA GLY A 417 16.49 -28.13 -5.59
C GLY A 417 16.03 -29.15 -4.54
N GLY A 418 16.14 -30.44 -4.88
CA GLY A 418 15.67 -31.54 -4.05
C GLY A 418 14.18 -31.87 -4.23
N ASN A 419 13.81 -33.10 -3.85
CA ASN A 419 12.41 -33.54 -3.88
C ASN A 419 11.70 -32.98 -2.65
N LYS A 420 10.88 -31.96 -2.86
CA LYS A 420 10.03 -31.37 -1.82
C LYS A 420 8.57 -31.55 -2.19
N THR A 421 7.70 -31.72 -1.22
CA THR A 421 6.26 -31.76 -1.41
C THR A 421 5.65 -30.40 -1.13
N ALA A 422 4.63 -30.02 -1.93
CA ALA A 422 3.83 -28.83 -1.75
C ALA A 422 2.35 -29.16 -1.90
N GLN A 423 1.51 -28.48 -1.13
CA GLN A 423 0.07 -28.49 -1.35
C GLN A 423 -0.29 -27.30 -2.24
N ILE A 424 -1.00 -27.55 -3.32
CA ILE A 424 -1.48 -26.54 -4.27
C ILE A 424 -2.99 -26.44 -4.16
N GLN A 425 -3.48 -25.20 -4.10
CA GLN A 425 -4.89 -24.87 -4.22
C GLN A 425 -5.09 -23.84 -5.32
N ILE A 426 -6.01 -24.10 -6.25
CA ILE A 426 -6.50 -23.10 -7.21
C ILE A 426 -7.85 -22.63 -6.68
N ILE A 427 -7.91 -21.37 -6.31
CA ILE A 427 -9.13 -20.71 -5.87
C ILE A 427 -9.73 -19.99 -7.09
N ARG A 428 -11.01 -20.21 -7.35
CA ARG A 428 -11.76 -19.57 -8.41
C ARG A 428 -13.05 -19.00 -7.84
N ASN A 429 -13.23 -17.68 -7.96
CA ASN A 429 -14.43 -16.98 -7.46
C ASN A 429 -14.74 -17.32 -5.98
N GLY A 430 -13.71 -17.43 -5.15
CA GLY A 430 -13.84 -17.74 -3.73
C GLY A 430 -14.03 -19.21 -3.36
N LEU A 431 -13.99 -20.13 -4.33
CA LEU A 431 -14.11 -21.55 -4.10
C LEU A 431 -12.83 -22.29 -4.50
N ILE A 432 -12.44 -23.28 -3.73
CA ILE A 432 -11.32 -24.16 -4.09
C ILE A 432 -11.79 -25.01 -5.29
N ALA A 433 -11.31 -24.65 -6.49
CA ALA A 433 -11.64 -25.34 -7.73
C ALA A 433 -10.78 -26.59 -7.94
N LYS A 434 -9.54 -26.57 -7.43
CA LYS A 434 -8.61 -27.71 -7.47
C LYS A 434 -7.70 -27.68 -6.26
N GLN A 435 -7.43 -28.84 -5.69
CA GLN A 435 -6.46 -29.02 -4.60
C GLN A 435 -5.73 -30.34 -4.79
N GLU A 436 -4.40 -30.32 -4.63
CA GLU A 436 -3.57 -31.54 -4.68
C GLU A 436 -2.27 -31.36 -3.92
N THR A 437 -1.66 -32.48 -3.52
CA THR A 437 -0.30 -32.54 -2.95
C THR A 437 0.64 -33.07 -4.00
N VAL A 438 1.70 -32.33 -4.29
CA VAL A 438 2.60 -32.59 -5.41
C VAL A 438 4.06 -32.60 -4.99
N SER A 439 4.90 -33.25 -5.78
CA SER A 439 6.35 -33.21 -5.65
C SER A 439 6.92 -32.14 -6.59
N LEU A 440 7.85 -31.32 -6.10
CA LEU A 440 8.55 -30.29 -6.87
C LEU A 440 9.79 -30.88 -7.58
N PRO A 441 10.15 -30.45 -8.81
CA PRO A 441 9.42 -29.50 -9.62
C PRO A 441 8.09 -30.05 -10.14
N TYR A 442 7.12 -29.15 -10.36
CA TYR A 442 5.77 -29.53 -10.75
C TYR A 442 5.24 -28.63 -11.86
N GLU A 443 4.59 -29.25 -12.84
CA GLU A 443 3.87 -28.55 -13.92
C GLU A 443 2.42 -29.04 -13.96
N LEU A 444 1.49 -28.09 -14.05
CA LEU A 444 0.06 -28.33 -14.17
C LEU A 444 -0.50 -27.63 -15.38
N THR A 445 -1.35 -28.32 -16.13
CA THR A 445 -2.32 -27.69 -17.04
C THR A 445 -3.70 -28.16 -16.63
N TRP A 446 -4.50 -27.27 -16.08
CA TRP A 446 -5.85 -27.56 -15.62
C TRP A 446 -6.87 -26.78 -16.45
N ARG A 447 -7.77 -27.50 -17.13
CA ARG A 447 -8.87 -26.90 -17.90
C ARG A 447 -10.05 -26.63 -16.97
N ASP A 448 -10.47 -25.37 -16.89
CA ASP A 448 -11.61 -24.96 -16.10
C ASP A 448 -12.92 -25.12 -16.89
N VAL A 449 -13.54 -26.28 -16.75
CA VAL A 449 -14.80 -26.67 -17.44
C VAL A 449 -16.06 -26.10 -16.78
N GLY A 450 -15.96 -25.11 -15.92
CA GLY A 450 -17.11 -24.43 -15.31
C GLY A 450 -17.95 -23.65 -16.35
N ASN A 451 -18.83 -22.76 -15.86
CA ASN A 451 -19.64 -21.92 -16.74
C ASN A 451 -18.76 -21.03 -17.63
N SER A 452 -18.80 -21.20 -18.96
CA SER A 452 -17.96 -20.46 -19.91
C SER A 452 -18.34 -18.98 -20.03
N LYS A 453 -19.56 -18.60 -19.62
CA LYS A 453 -20.06 -17.22 -19.66
C LYS A 453 -19.82 -16.45 -18.36
N GLU A 454 -19.37 -17.12 -17.33
CA GLU A 454 -19.10 -16.52 -16.04
C GLU A 454 -17.75 -15.80 -16.05
N LYS A 455 -17.72 -14.56 -15.53
CA LYS A 455 -16.45 -13.89 -15.22
C LYS A 455 -15.77 -14.62 -14.07
N LYS A 456 -14.46 -14.80 -14.16
CA LYS A 456 -13.68 -15.59 -13.21
C LYS A 456 -12.47 -14.81 -12.69
N ALA A 457 -12.24 -14.90 -11.39
CA ALA A 457 -11.01 -14.50 -10.73
C ALA A 457 -10.28 -15.77 -10.21
N TYR A 458 -8.96 -15.84 -10.46
CA TYR A 458 -8.12 -16.94 -10.02
C TYR A 458 -7.01 -16.40 -9.12
#